data_cd76bb645bb493fd3b2c1888c4d2b160
#
_entry.id   cd76bb645bb493fd3b2c1888c4d2b160
#
_cell.length_a   1.000
_cell.length_b   1.000
_cell.length_c   1.000
_cell.angle_alpha   90.00
_cell.angle_beta   90.00
_cell.angle_gamma   90.00
#
_symmetry.space_group_name_H-M   'P 1'
#
loop_
_entity.id
_entity.type
_entity.pdbx_description
1 polymer ?
#
loop_
_entity_poly.entity_id
_entity_poly.type
_entity_poly.pdbx_seq_one_letter_code
_entity_poly.pdbx_strand_id
1 'polypeptide(L)'
;MDVEANPPNAVPPPKTLLDYYREFARQETELREGGGADGQARQHKLGRLFGRERIAALADPPAAGFLELGLWAAHGMYKEWGSFPGAGVVTGVADIGGHPCMLVANDATVKAGAFVPMTCKKVLRAQRIAFECNLPLVYLVDSAGVFLPMQDEIFPDEDDFGRIFRNNAVISAAGIPQYAAIMGNCVAGGAYLPVLCDKILMTEGSGLYLAGPQLVKAAIGQEIDQESLGGATMHAELSGTVDFREKNDEACLKRLRSLVSLLPADTPAALPPAIEPEFPATKMLDIVSLDGRREYDVRDLLRCLVDAGSMDEYKVDYGKSIVTTFARLGGRPVGIVANQRMR
;
A
#
# COMPACT_ATOMS: atom_id res chain seq x y z
N MET A 1 41.33 -44.34 15.32
CA MET A 1 40.79 -43.01 15.01
C MET A 1 39.93 -43.16 13.78
N ASP A 2 38.70 -43.54 13.99
CA ASP A 2 37.72 -43.72 12.88
C ASP A 2 37.20 -42.33 12.48
N VAL A 3 37.55 -41.97 11.27
CA VAL A 3 36.96 -40.76 10.62
C VAL A 3 35.61 -41.19 10.10
N GLU A 4 34.53 -40.84 10.81
CA GLU A 4 33.18 -40.97 10.29
C GLU A 4 33.03 -40.13 9.01
N ALA A 5 32.96 -40.83 7.89
CA ALA A 5 32.69 -40.24 6.59
C ALA A 5 31.27 -39.74 6.57
N ASN A 6 31.10 -38.43 6.52
CA ASN A 6 29.83 -37.78 6.26
C ASN A 6 29.29 -38.29 4.92
N PRO A 7 28.04 -38.84 4.83
CA PRO A 7 27.53 -39.32 3.56
C PRO A 7 27.29 -38.11 2.61
N PRO A 8 27.84 -38.18 1.37
CA PRO A 8 27.61 -37.11 0.41
C PRO A 8 26.16 -37.15 -0.13
N ASN A 9 25.50 -36.02 -0.12
CA ASN A 9 24.26 -35.73 -0.85
C ASN A 9 22.98 -36.41 -0.38
N ALA A 10 22.55 -36.15 0.84
CA ALA A 10 21.12 -36.30 1.15
C ALA A 10 20.35 -35.19 0.38
N VAL A 11 19.59 -35.59 -0.65
CA VAL A 11 18.62 -34.69 -1.32
C VAL A 11 17.69 -34.14 -0.23
N PRO A 12 17.62 -32.81 -0.06
CA PRO A 12 16.73 -32.28 0.96
C PRO A 12 15.31 -32.78 0.73
N PRO A 13 14.55 -33.09 1.81
CA PRO A 13 13.19 -33.57 1.67
C PRO A 13 12.36 -32.57 0.84
N PRO A 14 11.43 -33.05 0.04
CA PRO A 14 10.60 -32.16 -0.76
C PRO A 14 9.86 -31.19 0.14
N LYS A 15 9.88 -29.88 -0.21
CA LYS A 15 9.17 -28.82 0.53
C LYS A 15 7.67 -29.12 0.56
N THR A 16 7.06 -28.97 1.73
CA THR A 16 5.63 -29.04 1.92
C THR A 16 4.98 -27.68 1.66
N LEU A 17 3.64 -27.61 1.51
CA LEU A 17 2.92 -26.32 1.45
C LEU A 17 3.16 -25.47 2.70
N LEU A 18 3.27 -26.09 3.86
CA LEU A 18 3.58 -25.40 5.11
C LEU A 18 4.98 -24.76 5.09
N ASP A 19 5.97 -25.41 4.45
CA ASP A 19 7.33 -24.85 4.32
C ASP A 19 7.32 -23.62 3.40
N TYR A 20 6.57 -23.68 2.30
CA TYR A 20 6.38 -22.50 1.44
C TYR A 20 5.63 -21.37 2.16
N TYR A 21 4.59 -21.67 2.90
CA TYR A 21 3.85 -20.70 3.70
C TYR A 21 4.78 -19.97 4.70
N ARG A 22 5.60 -20.72 5.43
CA ARG A 22 6.57 -20.16 6.37
C ARG A 22 7.63 -19.30 5.69
N GLU A 23 8.09 -19.73 4.51
CA GLU A 23 9.06 -18.97 3.72
C GLU A 23 8.44 -17.65 3.23
N PHE A 24 7.21 -17.67 2.71
CA PHE A 24 6.52 -16.44 2.30
C PHE A 24 6.26 -15.51 3.48
N ALA A 25 5.83 -16.02 4.62
CA ALA A 25 5.62 -15.22 5.82
C ALA A 25 6.92 -14.50 6.28
N ARG A 26 8.06 -15.19 6.19
CA ARG A 26 9.37 -14.59 6.47
C ARG A 26 9.71 -13.49 5.46
N GLN A 27 9.55 -13.78 4.17
CA GLN A 27 9.81 -12.79 3.10
C GLN A 27 8.89 -11.57 3.22
N GLU A 28 7.62 -11.75 3.58
CA GLU A 28 6.70 -10.64 3.84
C GLU A 28 7.18 -9.76 5.00
N THR A 29 7.70 -10.37 6.06
CA THR A 29 8.30 -9.62 7.17
C THR A 29 9.47 -8.77 6.69
N GLU A 30 10.38 -9.36 5.90
CA GLU A 30 11.52 -8.65 5.31
C GLU A 30 11.09 -7.51 4.36
N LEU A 31 10.06 -7.75 3.53
CA LEU A 31 9.51 -6.71 2.64
C LEU A 31 8.91 -5.53 3.42
N ARG A 32 8.32 -5.79 4.59
CA ARG A 32 7.76 -4.74 5.46
C ARG A 32 8.83 -3.90 6.15
N GLU A 33 10.07 -4.35 6.22
CA GLU A 33 11.18 -3.54 6.74
C GLU A 33 11.60 -2.41 5.79
N GLY A 34 11.11 -2.42 4.53
CA GLY A 34 11.42 -1.40 3.54
C GLY A 34 12.91 -1.32 3.24
N GLY A 35 13.54 -0.16 3.45
CA GLY A 35 14.98 0.05 3.29
C GLY A 35 15.82 -0.47 4.44
N GLY A 36 15.23 -1.27 5.37
CA GLY A 36 15.89 -1.89 6.51
C GLY A 36 16.28 -0.92 7.62
N ALA A 37 16.94 -1.45 8.65
CA ALA A 37 17.28 -0.71 9.86
C ALA A 37 18.06 0.59 9.61
N ASP A 38 18.99 0.58 8.67
CA ASP A 38 19.79 1.79 8.33
C ASP A 38 18.93 2.88 7.68
N GLY A 39 17.97 2.47 6.84
CA GLY A 39 17.01 3.37 6.22
C GLY A 39 16.09 4.03 7.26
N GLN A 40 15.55 3.22 8.16
CA GLN A 40 14.70 3.65 9.27
C GLN A 40 15.46 4.59 10.22
N ALA A 41 16.68 4.21 10.63
CA ALA A 41 17.53 5.03 11.51
C ALA A 41 17.84 6.41 10.89
N ARG A 42 18.01 6.51 9.57
CA ARG A 42 18.18 7.80 8.88
C ARG A 42 16.94 8.68 9.00
N GLN A 43 15.74 8.13 8.86
CA GLN A 43 14.50 8.90 9.04
C GLN A 43 14.35 9.39 10.48
N HIS A 44 14.57 8.53 11.45
CA HIS A 44 14.51 8.88 12.88
C HIS A 44 15.55 9.97 13.25
N LYS A 45 16.76 9.91 12.69
CA LYS A 45 17.78 10.97 12.88
C LYS A 45 17.33 12.34 12.36
N LEU A 46 16.45 12.37 11.35
CA LEU A 46 15.83 13.60 10.86
C LEU A 46 14.59 14.01 11.66
N GLY A 47 14.23 13.28 12.72
CA GLY A 47 13.02 13.51 13.50
C GLY A 47 11.73 13.12 12.76
N ARG A 48 11.81 12.26 11.75
CA ARG A 48 10.71 11.84 10.90
C ARG A 48 10.34 10.38 11.12
N LEU A 49 9.07 10.07 11.00
CA LEU A 49 8.58 8.69 10.88
C LEU A 49 8.78 8.19 9.44
N PHE A 50 8.97 6.89 9.24
CA PHE A 50 8.91 6.30 7.90
C PHE A 50 7.48 5.86 7.55
N GLY A 51 7.23 5.52 6.27
CA GLY A 51 5.89 5.35 5.74
C GLY A 51 4.98 4.42 6.55
N ARG A 52 5.48 3.28 7.04
CA ARG A 52 4.69 2.33 7.84
C ARG A 52 4.38 2.84 9.25
N GLU A 53 5.30 3.56 9.88
CA GLU A 53 5.04 4.20 11.17
C GLU A 53 3.99 5.30 11.05
N ARG A 54 4.02 6.09 9.97
CA ARG A 54 3.00 7.09 9.67
C ARG A 54 1.61 6.46 9.51
N ILE A 55 1.53 5.34 8.77
CA ILE A 55 0.27 4.58 8.63
C ILE A 55 -0.21 4.06 9.99
N ALA A 56 0.68 3.44 10.76
CA ALA A 56 0.33 2.88 12.07
C ALA A 56 -0.14 3.96 13.07
N ALA A 57 0.44 5.17 12.99
CA ALA A 57 0.03 6.30 13.83
C ALA A 57 -1.29 6.95 13.36
N LEU A 58 -1.62 6.85 12.07
CA LEU A 58 -2.80 7.44 11.47
C LEU A 58 -4.03 6.54 11.54
N ALA A 59 -3.88 5.24 11.29
CA ALA A 59 -4.97 4.28 11.25
C ALA A 59 -5.64 4.11 12.63
N ASP A 60 -6.92 3.77 12.63
CA ASP A 60 -7.66 3.48 13.86
C ASP A 60 -7.17 2.15 14.49
N PRO A 61 -7.16 2.05 15.84
CA PRO A 61 -6.85 0.78 16.49
C PRO A 61 -7.99 -0.26 16.31
N PRO A 62 -7.67 -1.55 16.21
CA PRO A 62 -6.31 -2.09 16.16
C PRO A 62 -5.68 -1.85 14.78
N ALA A 63 -4.40 -1.46 14.74
CA ALA A 63 -3.63 -1.31 13.50
C ALA A 63 -3.61 -2.58 12.62
N ALA A 64 -4.10 -3.72 13.14
CA ALA A 64 -4.37 -4.94 12.39
C ALA A 64 -5.43 -4.78 11.28
N GLY A 65 -6.20 -3.68 11.30
CA GLY A 65 -7.18 -3.35 10.25
C GLY A 65 -6.59 -2.78 8.96
N PHE A 66 -5.27 -2.59 8.86
CA PHE A 66 -4.66 -2.13 7.62
C PHE A 66 -4.57 -3.27 6.59
N LEU A 67 -5.41 -3.20 5.57
CA LEU A 67 -5.36 -4.09 4.41
C LEU A 67 -4.31 -3.58 3.42
N GLU A 68 -3.08 -4.06 3.54
CA GLU A 68 -2.00 -3.70 2.62
C GLU A 68 -2.21 -4.31 1.23
N LEU A 69 -2.04 -3.48 0.20
CA LEU A 69 -2.15 -3.87 -1.19
C LEU A 69 -0.78 -3.84 -1.88
N GLY A 70 -0.44 -4.93 -2.58
CA GLY A 70 0.77 -4.97 -3.40
C GLY A 70 2.08 -4.96 -2.62
N LEU A 71 2.16 -5.61 -1.46
CA LEU A 71 3.40 -5.77 -0.69
C LEU A 71 4.56 -6.34 -1.53
N TRP A 72 4.26 -7.30 -2.41
CA TRP A 72 5.22 -7.97 -3.29
C TRP A 72 5.56 -7.19 -4.57
N ALA A 73 5.03 -5.97 -4.75
CA ALA A 73 5.34 -5.17 -5.93
C ALA A 73 6.86 -4.92 -6.03
N ALA A 74 7.41 -5.05 -7.24
CA ALA A 74 8.83 -4.96 -7.55
C ALA A 74 9.73 -6.03 -6.91
N HIS A 75 9.17 -7.07 -6.28
CA HIS A 75 9.99 -8.17 -5.73
C HIS A 75 10.80 -8.85 -6.83
N GLY A 76 12.12 -8.91 -6.64
CA GLY A 76 13.05 -9.49 -7.61
C GLY A 76 13.28 -8.68 -8.89
N MET A 77 12.66 -7.47 -9.00
CA MET A 77 12.87 -6.54 -10.12
C MET A 77 13.99 -5.54 -9.81
N TYR A 78 14.51 -4.88 -10.86
CA TYR A 78 15.49 -3.77 -10.77
C TYR A 78 16.79 -4.13 -10.05
N LYS A 79 17.27 -5.36 -10.17
CA LYS A 79 18.43 -5.89 -9.42
C LYS A 79 19.69 -5.08 -9.62
N GLU A 80 19.87 -4.50 -10.81
CA GLU A 80 20.97 -3.60 -11.16
C GLU A 80 21.01 -2.32 -10.34
N TRP A 81 19.84 -1.88 -9.84
CA TRP A 81 19.68 -0.69 -9.00
C TRP A 81 19.54 -1.02 -7.51
N GLY A 82 19.52 -2.30 -7.16
CA GLY A 82 19.32 -2.81 -5.81
C GLY A 82 17.89 -3.23 -5.52
N SER A 83 17.49 -3.23 -4.24
CA SER A 83 16.16 -3.67 -3.81
C SER A 83 15.17 -2.52 -3.77
N PHE A 84 13.92 -2.80 -4.20
CA PHE A 84 12.78 -1.89 -4.12
C PHE A 84 11.58 -2.58 -3.44
N PRO A 85 11.68 -2.93 -2.16
CA PRO A 85 10.60 -3.59 -1.43
C PRO A 85 9.32 -2.77 -1.51
N GLY A 86 8.23 -3.45 -1.83
CA GLY A 86 6.93 -2.80 -2.01
C GLY A 86 6.89 -1.71 -3.09
N ALA A 87 7.86 -1.69 -4.02
CA ALA A 87 8.05 -0.64 -5.03
C ALA A 87 8.28 0.77 -4.43
N GLY A 88 8.85 0.87 -3.22
CA GLY A 88 9.11 2.16 -2.55
C GLY A 88 7.86 2.94 -2.12
N VAL A 89 6.70 2.30 -2.11
CA VAL A 89 5.44 2.91 -1.67
C VAL A 89 4.56 1.88 -0.97
N VAL A 90 3.96 2.24 0.16
CA VAL A 90 2.99 1.42 0.87
C VAL A 90 1.58 1.89 0.48
N THR A 91 0.73 0.98 0.02
CA THR A 91 -0.66 1.27 -0.33
C THR A 91 -1.59 0.30 0.38
N GLY A 92 -2.77 0.75 0.75
CA GLY A 92 -3.76 -0.11 1.40
C GLY A 92 -4.95 0.66 1.94
N VAL A 93 -5.89 -0.05 2.52
CA VAL A 93 -7.09 0.53 3.12
C VAL A 93 -7.02 0.39 4.65
N ALA A 94 -7.33 1.46 5.34
CA ALA A 94 -7.50 1.47 6.80
C ALA A 94 -8.61 2.44 7.20
N ASP A 95 -9.20 2.22 8.35
CA ASP A 95 -10.10 3.18 8.95
C ASP A 95 -9.32 4.33 9.59
N ILE A 96 -9.77 5.56 9.36
CA ILE A 96 -9.22 6.79 9.95
C ILE A 96 -10.39 7.59 10.51
N GLY A 97 -10.47 7.72 11.83
CA GLY A 97 -11.59 8.43 12.46
C GLY A 97 -12.95 7.82 12.12
N GLY A 98 -13.02 6.50 11.95
CA GLY A 98 -14.22 5.75 11.59
C GLY A 98 -14.56 5.71 10.10
N HIS A 99 -13.71 6.28 9.22
CA HIS A 99 -13.93 6.29 7.77
C HIS A 99 -12.90 5.40 7.08
N PRO A 100 -13.30 4.41 6.25
CA PRO A 100 -12.38 3.64 5.43
C PRO A 100 -11.73 4.55 4.37
N CYS A 101 -10.41 4.61 4.38
CA CYS A 101 -9.61 5.46 3.48
C CYS A 101 -8.58 4.63 2.71
N MET A 102 -8.31 5.01 1.47
CA MET A 102 -7.18 4.52 0.72
C MET A 102 -5.93 5.32 1.11
N LEU A 103 -4.92 4.63 1.61
CA LEU A 103 -3.63 5.19 1.99
C LEU A 103 -2.58 4.94 0.89
N VAL A 104 -1.80 5.96 0.60
CA VAL A 104 -0.64 5.91 -0.30
C VAL A 104 0.52 6.61 0.40
N ALA A 105 1.48 5.86 0.94
CA ALA A 105 2.60 6.39 1.69
C ALA A 105 3.93 6.10 0.98
N ASN A 106 4.67 7.13 0.59
CA ASN A 106 6.03 6.92 0.10
C ASN A 106 6.90 6.33 1.20
N ASP A 107 7.72 5.36 0.85
CA ASP A 107 8.73 4.81 1.74
C ASP A 107 10.09 5.45 1.46
N ALA A 108 10.39 6.53 2.15
CA ALA A 108 11.65 7.26 2.00
C ALA A 108 12.89 6.45 2.43
N THR A 109 12.70 5.31 3.10
CA THR A 109 13.80 4.37 3.41
C THR A 109 14.27 3.62 2.16
N VAL A 110 13.40 3.53 1.12
CA VAL A 110 13.69 2.87 -0.17
C VAL A 110 13.98 3.94 -1.22
N LYS A 111 15.24 4.12 -1.59
CA LYS A 111 15.67 5.09 -2.62
C LYS A 111 15.07 6.48 -2.46
N ALA A 112 14.97 6.96 -1.21
CA ALA A 112 14.36 8.25 -0.87
C ALA A 112 12.92 8.43 -1.39
N GLY A 113 12.14 7.36 -1.46
CA GLY A 113 10.76 7.36 -1.94
C GLY A 113 10.63 7.67 -3.44
N ALA A 114 11.67 7.44 -4.23
CA ALA A 114 11.66 7.70 -5.66
C ALA A 114 10.74 6.74 -6.41
N PHE A 115 10.07 7.25 -7.44
CA PHE A 115 9.17 6.48 -8.29
C PHE A 115 9.95 5.67 -9.33
N VAL A 116 9.75 4.37 -9.35
CA VAL A 116 10.10 3.46 -10.44
C VAL A 116 8.84 3.06 -11.21
N PRO A 117 8.92 2.41 -12.39
CA PRO A 117 7.71 2.05 -13.16
C PRO A 117 6.68 1.28 -12.34
N MET A 118 7.12 0.36 -11.48
CA MET A 118 6.20 -0.40 -10.62
C MET A 118 5.55 0.45 -9.51
N THR A 119 6.20 1.52 -9.05
CA THR A 119 5.60 2.50 -8.12
C THR A 119 4.40 3.18 -8.78
N CYS A 120 4.54 3.62 -10.05
CA CYS A 120 3.44 4.22 -10.81
C CYS A 120 2.25 3.27 -10.92
N LYS A 121 2.48 2.02 -11.33
CA LYS A 121 1.42 1.00 -11.45
C LYS A 121 0.72 0.73 -10.13
N LYS A 122 1.46 0.71 -9.03
CA LYS A 122 0.91 0.48 -7.69
C LYS A 122 0.04 1.65 -7.23
N VAL A 123 0.50 2.90 -7.44
CA VAL A 123 -0.28 4.11 -7.12
C VAL A 123 -1.53 4.21 -7.99
N LEU A 124 -1.41 3.97 -9.29
CA LEU A 124 -2.56 3.96 -10.23
C LEU A 124 -3.60 2.92 -9.82
N ARG A 125 -3.17 1.73 -9.37
CA ARG A 125 -4.09 0.72 -8.86
C ARG A 125 -4.80 1.19 -7.58
N ALA A 126 -4.08 1.83 -6.65
CA ALA A 126 -4.68 2.38 -5.43
C ALA A 126 -5.72 3.46 -5.76
N GLN A 127 -5.39 4.39 -6.67
CA GLN A 127 -6.33 5.43 -7.14
C GLN A 127 -7.58 4.82 -7.78
N ARG A 128 -7.42 3.78 -8.62
CA ARG A 128 -8.55 3.09 -9.24
C ARG A 128 -9.46 2.43 -8.20
N ILE A 129 -8.89 1.72 -7.22
CA ILE A 129 -9.66 1.08 -6.15
C ILE A 129 -10.39 2.15 -5.32
N ALA A 130 -9.71 3.24 -4.98
CA ALA A 130 -10.33 4.33 -4.25
C ALA A 130 -11.52 4.94 -5.01
N PHE A 131 -11.37 5.15 -6.32
CA PHE A 131 -12.44 5.67 -7.17
C PHE A 131 -13.62 4.69 -7.27
N GLU A 132 -13.36 3.41 -7.56
CA GLU A 132 -14.40 2.38 -7.70
C GLU A 132 -15.14 2.09 -6.39
N CYS A 133 -14.45 2.22 -5.25
CA CYS A 133 -15.00 1.97 -3.91
C CYS A 133 -15.43 3.24 -3.19
N ASN A 134 -15.35 4.42 -3.82
CA ASN A 134 -15.68 5.73 -3.23
C ASN A 134 -14.94 5.99 -1.91
N LEU A 135 -13.64 5.64 -1.84
CA LEU A 135 -12.83 5.83 -0.65
C LEU A 135 -12.07 7.16 -0.70
N PRO A 136 -12.12 7.98 0.35
CA PRO A 136 -11.20 9.11 0.50
C PRO A 136 -9.76 8.66 0.34
N LEU A 137 -8.92 9.46 -0.35
CA LEU A 137 -7.49 9.17 -0.52
C LEU A 137 -6.66 10.01 0.43
N VAL A 138 -5.68 9.36 1.02
CA VAL A 138 -4.70 10.00 1.90
C VAL A 138 -3.29 9.67 1.41
N TYR A 139 -2.60 10.70 0.96
CA TYR A 139 -1.21 10.63 0.51
C TYR A 139 -0.27 11.09 1.63
N LEU A 140 0.64 10.23 2.08
CA LEU A 140 1.69 10.54 3.04
C LEU A 140 2.99 10.67 2.24
N VAL A 141 3.37 11.92 1.93
CA VAL A 141 4.35 12.23 0.89
C VAL A 141 5.73 12.46 1.48
N ASP A 142 6.70 11.68 1.00
CA ASP A 142 8.13 11.83 1.24
C ASP A 142 8.89 11.20 0.06
N SER A 143 9.08 11.96 -1.01
CA SER A 143 9.55 11.43 -2.30
C SER A 143 10.55 12.35 -2.98
N ALA A 144 11.65 11.78 -3.45
CA ALA A 144 12.62 12.46 -4.30
C ALA A 144 12.14 12.68 -5.75
N GLY A 145 10.89 12.30 -6.07
CA GLY A 145 10.37 12.35 -7.43
C GLY A 145 10.65 11.08 -8.22
N VAL A 146 10.87 11.20 -9.52
CA VAL A 146 11.15 10.08 -10.41
C VAL A 146 12.56 9.55 -10.21
N PHE A 147 12.73 8.22 -10.21
CA PHE A 147 14.04 7.59 -10.24
C PHE A 147 14.69 7.83 -11.59
N LEU A 148 15.59 8.81 -11.65
CA LEU A 148 16.15 9.36 -12.90
C LEU A 148 16.73 8.30 -13.87
N PRO A 149 17.41 7.23 -13.40
CA PRO A 149 17.92 6.19 -14.31
C PRO A 149 16.84 5.46 -15.10
N MET A 150 15.57 5.54 -14.72
CA MET A 150 14.43 4.88 -15.36
C MET A 150 13.36 5.89 -15.84
N GLN A 151 13.74 7.15 -16.03
CA GLN A 151 12.77 8.20 -16.42
C GLN A 151 12.10 7.95 -17.77
N ASP A 152 12.79 7.29 -18.68
CA ASP A 152 12.29 6.89 -20.00
C ASP A 152 11.23 5.80 -19.94
N GLU A 153 11.15 5.03 -18.84
CA GLU A 153 10.11 4.03 -18.58
C GLU A 153 8.96 4.57 -17.74
N ILE A 154 9.09 5.77 -17.15
CA ILE A 154 8.11 6.34 -16.21
C ILE A 154 7.22 7.39 -16.86
N PHE A 155 7.73 8.12 -17.87
CA PHE A 155 6.98 9.21 -18.50
C PHE A 155 6.27 8.89 -19.83
N PRO A 156 6.63 7.83 -20.59
CA PRO A 156 6.31 7.81 -22.01
C PRO A 156 4.86 7.48 -22.37
N ASP A 157 4.07 6.85 -21.49
CA ASP A 157 2.76 6.33 -21.84
C ASP A 157 1.63 6.95 -21.02
N GLU A 158 0.40 6.78 -21.51
CA GLU A 158 -0.79 7.33 -20.88
C GLU A 158 -1.10 6.69 -19.52
N ASP A 159 -0.69 5.45 -19.28
CA ASP A 159 -0.89 4.72 -18.02
C ASP A 159 0.35 4.74 -17.10
N ASP A 160 1.22 5.72 -17.29
CA ASP A 160 2.40 5.95 -16.47
C ASP A 160 2.22 7.12 -15.48
N PHE A 161 3.31 7.80 -15.14
CA PHE A 161 3.33 8.82 -14.10
C PHE A 161 2.30 9.96 -14.33
N GLY A 162 2.12 10.39 -15.58
CA GLY A 162 1.15 11.43 -15.94
C GLY A 162 -0.30 11.06 -15.64
N ARG A 163 -0.65 9.77 -15.71
CA ARG A 163 -1.99 9.29 -15.38
C ARG A 163 -2.34 9.51 -13.91
N ILE A 164 -1.36 9.50 -13.00
CA ILE A 164 -1.58 9.76 -11.57
C ILE A 164 -2.21 11.15 -11.39
N PHE A 165 -1.68 12.16 -12.08
CA PHE A 165 -2.18 13.55 -12.00
C PHE A 165 -3.57 13.70 -12.61
N ARG A 166 -3.80 13.07 -13.77
CA ARG A 166 -5.14 13.04 -14.36
C ARG A 166 -6.14 12.40 -13.41
N ASN A 167 -5.78 11.29 -12.77
CA ASN A 167 -6.66 10.60 -11.84
C ASN A 167 -6.98 11.46 -10.62
N ASN A 168 -6.03 12.22 -10.07
CA ASN A 168 -6.30 13.17 -8.98
C ASN A 168 -7.43 14.14 -9.39
N ALA A 169 -7.34 14.73 -10.58
CA ALA A 169 -8.37 15.64 -11.07
C ALA A 169 -9.74 14.95 -11.26
N VAL A 170 -9.76 13.73 -11.80
CA VAL A 170 -10.99 12.95 -12.00
C VAL A 170 -11.63 12.54 -10.68
N ILE A 171 -10.83 12.12 -9.71
CA ILE A 171 -11.28 11.71 -8.37
C ILE A 171 -11.86 12.89 -7.62
N SER A 172 -11.19 14.06 -7.66
CA SER A 172 -11.69 15.29 -7.05
C SER A 172 -12.99 15.75 -7.72
N ALA A 173 -13.07 15.69 -9.06
CA ALA A 173 -14.29 16.03 -9.80
C ALA A 173 -15.48 15.10 -9.47
N ALA A 174 -15.20 13.84 -9.07
CA ALA A 174 -16.22 12.90 -8.59
C ALA A 174 -16.66 13.18 -7.14
N GLY A 175 -16.07 14.16 -6.46
CA GLY A 175 -16.39 14.51 -5.07
C GLY A 175 -15.77 13.58 -4.04
N ILE A 176 -14.79 12.75 -4.43
CA ILE A 176 -14.06 11.89 -3.50
C ILE A 176 -12.91 12.69 -2.88
N PRO A 177 -12.89 12.91 -1.56
CA PRO A 177 -11.90 13.75 -0.90
C PRO A 177 -10.48 13.21 -1.03
N GLN A 178 -9.52 14.09 -1.28
CA GLN A 178 -8.11 13.77 -1.37
C GLN A 178 -7.29 14.68 -0.43
N TYR A 179 -6.53 14.06 0.45
CA TYR A 179 -5.66 14.72 1.43
C TYR A 179 -4.21 14.38 1.14
N ALA A 180 -3.33 15.37 1.14
CA ALA A 180 -1.89 15.15 1.04
C ALA A 180 -1.18 15.74 2.27
N ALA A 181 -0.36 14.92 2.92
CA ALA A 181 0.51 15.34 4.02
C ALA A 181 1.97 15.21 3.57
N ILE A 182 2.63 16.33 3.36
CA ILE A 182 4.04 16.42 2.96
C ILE A 182 4.88 16.42 4.25
N MET A 183 5.51 15.31 4.54
CA MET A 183 6.26 15.08 5.77
C MET A 183 7.74 14.79 5.51
N GLY A 184 8.23 15.20 4.36
CA GLY A 184 9.61 15.05 3.92
C GLY A 184 9.87 15.83 2.65
N ASN A 185 10.75 15.31 1.81
CA ASN A 185 11.00 15.93 0.52
C ASN A 185 9.86 15.61 -0.45
N CYS A 186 9.49 16.60 -1.24
CA CYS A 186 8.53 16.46 -2.32
C CYS A 186 9.04 17.24 -3.52
N VAL A 187 9.70 16.54 -4.45
CA VAL A 187 10.55 17.18 -5.47
C VAL A 187 10.10 16.81 -6.87
N ALA A 188 10.31 17.71 -7.80
CA ALA A 188 10.10 17.55 -9.24
C ALA A 188 8.67 17.07 -9.57
N GLY A 189 8.54 16.05 -10.41
CA GLY A 189 7.24 15.48 -10.77
C GLY A 189 6.42 14.96 -9.58
N GLY A 190 7.07 14.53 -8.49
CA GLY A 190 6.39 14.13 -7.26
C GLY A 190 5.62 15.26 -6.57
N ALA A 191 5.99 16.50 -6.83
CA ALA A 191 5.33 17.68 -6.26
C ALA A 191 3.93 17.93 -6.86
N TYR A 192 3.66 17.48 -8.07
CA TYR A 192 2.34 17.65 -8.68
C TYR A 192 1.24 16.86 -7.96
N LEU A 193 1.56 15.66 -7.48
CA LEU A 193 0.57 14.81 -6.81
C LEU A 193 -0.11 15.51 -5.61
N PRO A 194 0.64 16.02 -4.61
CA PRO A 194 0.01 16.66 -3.45
C PRO A 194 -0.71 17.98 -3.80
N VAL A 195 -0.19 18.78 -4.73
CA VAL A 195 -0.81 20.07 -5.08
C VAL A 195 -2.11 19.92 -5.86
N LEU A 196 -2.42 18.74 -6.37
CA LEU A 196 -3.69 18.40 -7.01
C LEU A 196 -4.71 17.81 -6.03
N CYS A 197 -4.36 17.64 -4.76
CA CYS A 197 -5.28 17.19 -3.73
C CYS A 197 -6.16 18.33 -3.20
N ASP A 198 -7.28 17.97 -2.56
CA ASP A 198 -8.26 18.96 -2.07
C ASP A 198 -7.79 19.66 -0.79
N LYS A 199 -6.92 19.03 0.00
CA LYS A 199 -6.28 19.60 1.19
C LYS A 199 -4.82 19.18 1.29
N ILE A 200 -3.97 20.15 1.59
CA ILE A 200 -2.51 19.99 1.68
C ILE A 200 -2.03 20.37 3.08
N LEU A 201 -1.38 19.42 3.73
CA LEU A 201 -0.68 19.62 5.00
C LEU A 201 0.83 19.54 4.76
N MET A 202 1.62 20.29 5.51
CA MET A 202 3.07 20.26 5.39
C MET A 202 3.74 20.40 6.76
N THR A 203 4.74 19.56 7.04
CA THR A 203 5.52 19.64 8.28
C THR A 203 6.69 20.62 8.14
N GLU A 204 7.06 21.30 9.23
CA GLU A 204 8.29 22.09 9.29
C GLU A 204 9.50 21.22 8.94
N GLY A 205 10.46 21.78 8.18
CA GLY A 205 11.63 21.07 7.68
C GLY A 205 11.36 20.11 6.51
N SER A 206 10.13 20.04 6.00
CA SER A 206 9.83 19.40 4.72
C SER A 206 9.98 20.39 3.56
N GLY A 207 9.96 19.89 2.32
CA GLY A 207 10.17 20.74 1.14
C GLY A 207 9.27 20.36 -0.02
N LEU A 208 8.66 21.36 -0.65
CA LEU A 208 7.79 21.21 -1.83
C LEU A 208 8.27 22.15 -2.92
N TYR A 209 8.92 21.63 -3.96
CA TYR A 209 9.41 22.42 -5.08
C TYR A 209 9.68 21.56 -6.33
N LEU A 210 9.60 22.17 -7.50
CA LEU A 210 9.92 21.49 -8.76
C LEU A 210 11.43 21.31 -8.95
N ALA A 211 12.22 22.32 -8.56
CA ALA A 211 13.68 22.31 -8.63
C ALA A 211 14.27 22.62 -7.26
N GLY A 212 15.10 21.75 -6.72
CA GLY A 212 15.77 21.98 -5.44
C GLY A 212 16.83 23.08 -5.53
N PRO A 213 17.33 23.60 -4.37
CA PRO A 213 18.27 24.73 -4.32
C PRO A 213 19.50 24.58 -5.21
N GLN A 214 20.06 23.38 -5.28
CA GLN A 214 21.25 23.12 -6.11
C GLN A 214 20.96 23.25 -7.61
N LEU A 215 19.78 22.78 -8.05
CA LEU A 215 19.38 22.90 -9.45
C LEU A 215 19.06 24.34 -9.80
N VAL A 216 18.43 25.11 -8.90
CA VAL A 216 18.20 26.55 -9.05
C VAL A 216 19.53 27.28 -9.21
N LYS A 217 20.51 26.98 -8.34
CA LYS A 217 21.87 27.58 -8.45
C LYS A 217 22.54 27.21 -9.79
N ALA A 218 22.43 25.96 -10.23
CA ALA A 218 23.04 25.53 -11.50
C ALA A 218 22.36 26.15 -12.72
N ALA A 219 21.04 26.33 -12.70
CA ALA A 219 20.27 26.81 -13.84
C ALA A 219 20.29 28.33 -14.01
N ILE A 220 20.20 29.09 -12.92
CA ILE A 220 20.04 30.53 -12.95
C ILE A 220 21.04 31.29 -12.05
N GLY A 221 21.99 30.61 -11.40
CA GLY A 221 23.00 31.20 -10.53
C GLY A 221 22.49 31.73 -9.18
N GLN A 222 21.22 31.52 -8.85
CA GLN A 222 20.63 32.01 -7.61
C GLN A 222 20.93 31.07 -6.45
N GLU A 223 21.48 31.59 -5.37
CA GLU A 223 21.63 30.87 -4.10
C GLU A 223 20.40 31.13 -3.24
N ILE A 224 19.72 30.03 -2.86
CA ILE A 224 18.53 30.05 -2.01
C ILE A 224 18.54 28.79 -1.13
N ASP A 225 18.16 28.94 0.13
CA ASP A 225 18.02 27.81 1.02
C ASP A 225 16.68 27.04 0.78
N GLN A 226 16.58 25.82 1.32
CA GLN A 226 15.43 24.95 1.12
C GLN A 226 14.13 25.55 1.68
N GLU A 227 14.18 26.16 2.87
CA GLU A 227 12.99 26.71 3.53
C GLU A 227 12.45 27.92 2.76
N SER A 228 13.35 28.83 2.34
CA SER A 228 12.97 30.01 1.54
C SER A 228 12.48 29.65 0.14
N LEU A 229 12.98 28.56 -0.47
CA LEU A 229 12.57 28.12 -1.80
C LEU A 229 11.21 27.45 -1.80
N GLY A 230 10.95 26.57 -0.85
CA GLY A 230 9.73 25.75 -0.85
C GLY A 230 9.51 25.03 0.48
N GLY A 231 9.84 25.67 1.60
CA GLY A 231 9.54 25.17 2.93
C GLY A 231 8.09 25.40 3.34
N ALA A 232 7.70 24.80 4.47
CA ALA A 232 6.34 24.86 4.98
C ALA A 232 5.88 26.29 5.27
N THR A 233 6.76 27.14 5.80
CA THR A 233 6.46 28.55 6.09
C THR A 233 6.19 29.33 4.81
N MET A 234 7.06 29.17 3.81
CA MET A 234 6.90 29.84 2.53
C MET A 234 5.56 29.49 1.86
N HIS A 235 5.21 28.20 1.85
CA HIS A 235 3.97 27.77 1.22
C HIS A 235 2.71 28.11 2.02
N ALA A 236 2.79 28.21 3.33
CA ALA A 236 1.65 28.59 4.16
C ALA A 236 1.41 30.12 4.17
N GLU A 237 2.48 30.94 4.17
CA GLU A 237 2.37 32.39 4.38
C GLU A 237 2.44 33.20 3.08
N LEU A 238 3.22 32.75 2.08
CA LEU A 238 3.45 33.53 0.86
C LEU A 238 2.70 32.97 -0.35
N SER A 239 2.82 31.68 -0.67
CA SER A 239 2.16 31.14 -1.85
C SER A 239 0.71 30.73 -1.59
N GLY A 240 0.35 30.45 -0.34
CA GLY A 240 -1.00 29.95 0.00
C GLY A 240 -1.31 28.55 -0.52
N THR A 241 -0.29 27.82 -0.98
CA THR A 241 -0.47 26.46 -1.55
C THR A 241 -0.79 25.44 -0.47
N VAL A 242 -0.27 25.64 0.75
CA VAL A 242 -0.46 24.71 1.89
C VAL A 242 -1.57 25.22 2.80
N ASP A 243 -2.58 24.36 3.03
CA ASP A 243 -3.71 24.69 3.92
C ASP A 243 -3.30 24.68 5.40
N PHE A 244 -2.43 23.73 5.80
CA PHE A 244 -2.05 23.54 7.20
C PHE A 244 -0.55 23.29 7.35
N ARG A 245 0.11 24.18 8.08
CA ARG A 245 1.50 24.01 8.53
C ARG A 245 1.51 23.34 9.89
N GLU A 246 2.24 22.23 10.01
CA GLU A 246 2.32 21.45 11.24
C GLU A 246 3.78 21.29 11.69
N LYS A 247 3.98 21.23 13.00
CA LYS A 247 5.33 21.24 13.60
C LYS A 247 6.15 19.98 13.26
N ASN A 248 5.50 18.83 13.18
CA ASN A 248 6.15 17.53 12.98
C ASN A 248 5.12 16.49 12.46
N ASP A 249 5.59 15.27 12.18
CA ASP A 249 4.76 14.17 11.69
C ASP A 249 3.57 13.88 12.62
N GLU A 250 3.78 13.82 13.93
CA GLU A 250 2.71 13.52 14.90
C GLU A 250 1.58 14.57 14.87
N ALA A 251 1.93 15.85 14.86
CA ALA A 251 0.95 16.94 14.77
C ALA A 251 0.20 16.89 13.43
N CYS A 252 0.91 16.63 12.34
CA CYS A 252 0.36 16.49 11.00
C CYS A 252 -0.64 15.33 10.90
N LEU A 253 -0.27 14.15 11.38
CA LEU A 253 -1.14 12.98 11.39
C LEU A 253 -2.39 13.18 12.28
N LYS A 254 -2.24 13.86 13.40
CA LYS A 254 -3.37 14.24 14.27
C LYS A 254 -4.33 15.21 13.56
N ARG A 255 -3.79 16.21 12.88
CA ARG A 255 -4.60 17.14 12.06
C ARG A 255 -5.32 16.40 10.95
N LEU A 256 -4.62 15.56 10.23
CA LEU A 256 -5.15 14.78 9.12
C LEU A 256 -6.31 13.89 9.58
N ARG A 257 -6.14 13.17 10.70
CA ARG A 257 -7.21 12.40 11.33
C ARG A 257 -8.42 13.27 11.67
N SER A 258 -8.20 14.46 12.23
CA SER A 258 -9.28 15.41 12.54
C SER A 258 -10.04 15.85 11.28
N LEU A 259 -9.34 16.09 10.16
CA LEU A 259 -9.98 16.47 8.90
C LEU A 259 -10.81 15.32 8.30
N VAL A 260 -10.28 14.10 8.33
CA VAL A 260 -11.02 12.92 7.85
C VAL A 260 -12.25 12.64 8.70
N SER A 261 -12.16 12.81 10.03
CA SER A 261 -13.32 12.61 10.93
C SER A 261 -14.46 13.62 10.73
N LEU A 262 -14.25 14.70 9.96
CA LEU A 262 -15.29 15.64 9.57
C LEU A 262 -16.10 15.18 8.35
N LEU A 263 -15.68 14.13 7.67
CA LEU A 263 -16.44 13.58 6.55
C LEU A 263 -17.81 13.05 7.05
N PRO A 264 -18.84 13.10 6.21
CA PRO A 264 -20.12 12.49 6.56
C PRO A 264 -19.94 11.00 6.90
N ALA A 265 -20.49 10.56 8.01
CA ALA A 265 -20.48 9.15 8.36
C ALA A 265 -21.37 8.39 7.38
N ASP A 266 -20.78 7.47 6.61
CA ASP A 266 -21.56 6.40 6.02
C ASP A 266 -22.06 5.53 7.18
N THR A 267 -23.37 5.49 7.41
CA THR A 267 -23.95 4.58 8.40
C THR A 267 -24.02 3.20 7.74
N PRO A 268 -23.06 2.29 7.98
CA PRO A 268 -23.15 0.95 7.41
C PRO A 268 -24.41 0.29 7.98
N ALA A 269 -25.18 -0.40 7.15
CA ALA A 269 -26.21 -1.30 7.66
C ALA A 269 -25.56 -2.25 8.67
N ALA A 270 -26.19 -2.41 9.85
CA ALA A 270 -25.67 -3.31 10.87
C ALA A 270 -25.49 -4.70 10.26
N LEU A 271 -24.25 -5.15 10.19
CA LEU A 271 -23.93 -6.50 9.71
C LEU A 271 -24.26 -7.51 10.81
N PRO A 272 -24.75 -8.71 10.45
CA PRO A 272 -24.83 -9.82 11.39
C PRO A 272 -23.44 -10.08 11.99
N PRO A 273 -23.37 -10.60 13.22
CA PRO A 273 -22.11 -11.03 13.81
C PRO A 273 -21.39 -12.03 12.90
N ALA A 274 -20.07 -11.92 12.81
CA ALA A 274 -19.25 -12.92 12.14
C ALA A 274 -19.36 -14.27 12.88
N ILE A 275 -19.42 -15.34 12.11
CA ILE A 275 -19.42 -16.72 12.62
C ILE A 275 -18.14 -17.38 12.14
N GLU A 276 -17.42 -18.07 13.04
CA GLU A 276 -16.21 -18.79 12.65
C GLU A 276 -16.49 -19.82 11.54
N PRO A 277 -15.58 -20.00 10.59
CA PRO A 277 -15.70 -21.01 9.56
C PRO A 277 -15.86 -22.43 10.14
N GLU A 278 -16.52 -23.29 9.40
CA GLU A 278 -16.75 -24.70 9.82
C GLU A 278 -15.43 -25.46 10.01
N PHE A 279 -14.43 -25.18 9.19
CA PHE A 279 -13.10 -25.78 9.29
C PHE A 279 -12.05 -24.71 9.58
N PRO A 280 -11.00 -25.06 10.36
CA PRO A 280 -9.90 -24.14 10.60
C PRO A 280 -9.12 -23.87 9.29
N ALA A 281 -8.59 -22.67 9.15
CA ALA A 281 -7.84 -22.24 7.96
C ALA A 281 -6.66 -23.18 7.62
N THR A 282 -6.02 -23.78 8.63
CA THR A 282 -4.94 -24.75 8.45
C THR A 282 -5.32 -25.98 7.64
N LYS A 283 -6.62 -26.36 7.66
CA LYS A 283 -7.12 -27.51 6.87
C LYS A 283 -6.99 -27.31 5.37
N MET A 284 -6.89 -26.07 4.89
CA MET A 284 -6.61 -25.80 3.46
C MET A 284 -5.31 -26.47 2.98
N LEU A 285 -4.31 -26.57 3.86
CA LEU A 285 -3.01 -27.20 3.55
C LEU A 285 -3.14 -28.72 3.30
N ASP A 286 -4.18 -29.36 3.86
CA ASP A 286 -4.46 -30.77 3.66
C ASP A 286 -5.36 -31.00 2.43
N ILE A 287 -6.23 -30.03 2.11
CA ILE A 287 -7.15 -30.09 0.97
C ILE A 287 -6.39 -29.93 -0.35
N VAL A 288 -5.55 -28.92 -0.44
CA VAL A 288 -4.81 -28.58 -1.67
C VAL A 288 -3.50 -29.35 -1.73
N SER A 289 -3.24 -30.04 -2.87
CA SER A 289 -1.95 -30.71 -3.08
C SER A 289 -0.91 -29.76 -3.64
N LEU A 290 0.36 -29.95 -3.26
CA LEU A 290 1.50 -29.15 -3.70
C LEU A 290 1.65 -29.12 -5.22
N ASP A 291 1.44 -30.26 -5.87
CA ASP A 291 1.57 -30.41 -7.33
C ASP A 291 0.29 -30.05 -8.10
N GLY A 292 -0.79 -29.69 -7.41
CA GLY A 292 -2.07 -29.35 -8.00
C GLY A 292 -2.76 -30.49 -8.74
N ARG A 293 -2.29 -31.74 -8.59
CA ARG A 293 -2.81 -32.91 -9.33
C ARG A 293 -3.95 -33.61 -8.61
N ARG A 294 -3.93 -33.60 -7.27
CA ARG A 294 -5.00 -34.20 -6.49
C ARG A 294 -6.27 -33.37 -6.62
N GLU A 295 -7.35 -34.00 -7.06
CA GLU A 295 -8.66 -33.39 -7.09
C GLU A 295 -9.23 -33.27 -5.68
N TYR A 296 -9.94 -32.16 -5.43
CA TYR A 296 -10.65 -31.93 -4.17
C TYR A 296 -11.97 -31.22 -4.45
N ASP A 297 -12.93 -31.38 -3.55
CA ASP A 297 -14.15 -30.56 -3.61
C ASP A 297 -13.86 -29.17 -3.12
N VAL A 298 -14.08 -28.16 -3.98
CA VAL A 298 -13.84 -26.77 -3.63
C VAL A 298 -14.73 -26.29 -2.49
N ARG A 299 -15.86 -26.95 -2.25
CA ARG A 299 -16.74 -26.65 -1.10
C ARG A 299 -16.03 -26.83 0.23
N ASP A 300 -15.17 -27.85 0.34
CA ASP A 300 -14.37 -28.07 1.55
C ASP A 300 -13.38 -26.93 1.78
N LEU A 301 -12.81 -26.38 0.71
CA LEU A 301 -11.96 -25.19 0.79
C LEU A 301 -12.77 -23.96 1.22
N LEU A 302 -13.97 -23.77 0.65
CA LEU A 302 -14.84 -22.64 1.00
C LEU A 302 -15.31 -22.71 2.46
N ARG A 303 -15.53 -23.91 3.03
CA ARG A 303 -15.85 -24.10 4.45
C ARG A 303 -14.73 -23.67 5.41
N CYS A 304 -13.51 -23.50 4.91
CA CYS A 304 -12.42 -22.93 5.68
C CYS A 304 -12.41 -21.38 5.65
N LEU A 305 -13.23 -20.77 4.80
CA LEU A 305 -13.17 -19.33 4.52
C LEU A 305 -14.42 -18.58 4.95
N VAL A 306 -15.60 -19.15 4.69
CA VAL A 306 -16.87 -18.46 4.92
C VAL A 306 -17.47 -18.80 6.27
N ASP A 307 -18.35 -17.94 6.75
CA ASP A 307 -19.09 -18.13 8.00
C ASP A 307 -19.84 -19.47 7.96
N ALA A 308 -19.72 -20.29 9.02
CA ALA A 308 -20.32 -21.60 9.10
C ALA A 308 -21.82 -21.55 8.82
N GLY A 309 -22.30 -22.44 7.95
CA GLY A 309 -23.72 -22.57 7.58
C GLY A 309 -24.25 -21.43 6.70
N SER A 310 -23.39 -20.54 6.17
CA SER A 310 -23.81 -19.40 5.34
C SER A 310 -23.85 -19.69 3.84
N MET A 311 -23.33 -20.83 3.38
CA MET A 311 -23.30 -21.18 1.95
C MET A 311 -24.70 -21.56 1.44
N ASP A 312 -25.12 -20.87 0.37
CA ASP A 312 -26.35 -21.14 -0.38
C ASP A 312 -25.99 -21.25 -1.87
N GLU A 313 -25.87 -22.49 -2.35
CA GLU A 313 -25.41 -22.73 -3.71
C GLU A 313 -26.48 -22.38 -4.75
N TYR A 314 -26.07 -21.64 -5.75
CA TYR A 314 -26.87 -21.28 -6.91
C TYR A 314 -26.60 -22.26 -8.06
N LYS A 315 -27.65 -22.80 -8.64
CA LYS A 315 -27.64 -23.81 -9.74
C LYS A 315 -26.75 -25.02 -9.46
N VAL A 316 -26.89 -25.62 -8.29
CA VAL A 316 -26.09 -26.76 -7.80
C VAL A 316 -26.06 -27.95 -8.77
N ASP A 317 -27.14 -28.17 -9.53
CA ASP A 317 -27.26 -29.29 -10.46
C ASP A 317 -26.73 -28.99 -11.87
N TYR A 318 -26.41 -27.74 -12.18
CA TYR A 318 -25.99 -27.29 -13.51
C TYR A 318 -24.56 -26.76 -13.52
N GLY A 319 -23.78 -27.18 -14.54
CA GLY A 319 -22.42 -26.65 -14.73
C GLY A 319 -21.46 -27.08 -13.62
N LYS A 320 -21.46 -28.32 -13.19
CA LYS A 320 -20.75 -28.85 -12.00
C LYS A 320 -19.23 -28.63 -11.96
N SER A 321 -18.64 -28.13 -13.04
CA SER A 321 -17.22 -27.70 -13.07
C SER A 321 -16.96 -26.33 -12.40
N ILE A 322 -18.04 -25.66 -11.99
CA ILE A 322 -18.01 -24.38 -11.27
C ILE A 322 -18.99 -24.48 -10.12
N VAL A 323 -18.56 -24.06 -8.93
CA VAL A 323 -19.43 -23.84 -7.78
C VAL A 323 -19.73 -22.35 -7.71
N THR A 324 -21.01 -22.02 -7.71
CA THR A 324 -21.50 -20.64 -7.50
C THR A 324 -22.35 -20.64 -6.25
N THR A 325 -22.03 -19.77 -5.30
CA THR A 325 -22.75 -19.71 -4.02
C THR A 325 -22.84 -18.28 -3.48
N PHE A 326 -23.94 -17.98 -2.83
CA PHE A 326 -24.02 -16.87 -1.89
C PHE A 326 -23.51 -17.38 -0.54
N ALA A 327 -22.78 -16.52 0.17
CA ALA A 327 -22.25 -16.87 1.49
C ALA A 327 -22.06 -15.58 2.33
N ARG A 328 -21.56 -15.74 3.55
CA ARG A 328 -21.09 -14.65 4.37
C ARG A 328 -19.61 -14.83 4.67
N LEU A 329 -18.89 -13.72 4.71
CA LEU A 329 -17.49 -13.64 5.11
C LEU A 329 -17.37 -12.59 6.21
N GLY A 330 -17.20 -13.02 7.45
CA GLY A 330 -17.20 -12.12 8.61
C GLY A 330 -18.52 -11.33 8.74
N GLY A 331 -19.67 -11.99 8.55
CA GLY A 331 -20.99 -11.39 8.55
C GLY A 331 -21.38 -10.68 7.24
N ARG A 332 -20.43 -10.35 6.35
CA ARG A 332 -20.70 -9.63 5.08
C ARG A 332 -21.22 -10.59 4.01
N PRO A 333 -22.30 -10.24 3.29
CA PRO A 333 -22.78 -11.06 2.18
C PRO A 333 -21.78 -10.98 1.00
N VAL A 334 -21.50 -12.15 0.42
CA VAL A 334 -20.60 -12.29 -0.74
C VAL A 334 -21.19 -13.27 -1.76
N GLY A 335 -20.88 -13.06 -3.03
CA GLY A 335 -21.09 -14.05 -4.09
C GLY A 335 -19.73 -14.69 -4.42
N ILE A 336 -19.70 -16.01 -4.48
CA ILE A 336 -18.48 -16.77 -4.76
C ILE A 336 -18.65 -17.57 -6.05
N VAL A 337 -17.64 -17.49 -6.91
CA VAL A 337 -17.51 -18.34 -8.10
C VAL A 337 -16.18 -19.08 -7.99
N ALA A 338 -16.24 -20.41 -7.93
CA ALA A 338 -15.06 -21.23 -7.73
C ALA A 338 -14.99 -22.37 -8.75
N ASN A 339 -13.81 -22.63 -9.27
CA ASN A 339 -13.58 -23.79 -10.15
C ASN A 339 -13.73 -25.09 -9.36
N GLN A 340 -14.43 -26.08 -9.96
CA GLN A 340 -14.61 -27.42 -9.39
C GLN A 340 -14.09 -28.46 -10.38
N ARG A 341 -13.09 -29.22 -9.98
CA ARG A 341 -12.51 -30.31 -10.79
C ARG A 341 -13.18 -31.67 -10.45
N MET A 342 -13.51 -31.89 -9.19
CA MET A 342 -14.21 -33.08 -8.73
C MET A 342 -15.67 -32.99 -9.19
N ARG A 343 -16.12 -33.96 -9.99
CA ARG A 343 -17.45 -34.00 -10.60
C ARG A 343 -18.37 -35.05 -9.96
#